data_1819ab6075191cddffc2d53fb037f517
#
_entry.id   1819ab6075191cddffc2d53fb037f517
#
_cell.length_a   1.000
_cell.length_b   1.000
_cell.length_c   1.000
_cell.angle_alpha   90.00
_cell.angle_beta   90.00
_cell.angle_gamma   90.00
#
_symmetry.space_group_name_H-M   'P 1'
#
loop_
_entity.id
_entity.type
_entity.pdbx_description
1 polymer ?
#
loop_
_entity_poly.entity_id
_entity_poly.type
_entity_poly.pdbx_seq_one_letter_code
_entity_poly.pdbx_strand_id
1 'polypeptide(L)'
;MCDPGVVSAPTPSPRTPRLVVGGNDEPHVARLHRALAEILAGPLARATSAVGGEKRAMGNGDHRPLLVPISPHEDPDAVRADLSRRLDGVPERADIILRTSGSTTGTASLVAMSAAALIASARATHERLGGPGTWVLALPAHHVAGLQVLVRSIVAGTRPVIVDTTGGFEPGALAAALERALKTGGPVYVSLVPTQLLRVLANSDAAASLALADAVLVGGAAADPGLLRRARAARIRVVTTYGMSETGGGCVYNGVPLEGVHVRVENPDETGAGRIVLAGPVLAEGYVEARVPDAGAGMPDVVARGGAEPRVPDAAVADAAAAPTVPGGPSATGGPPGAPHDGPFRQAGGPAFFRADPREFVTADRGRLETLPDGSARLTVLGRLDDLIVTGGIKVDPREVEQVLVALPGVARACVVGVPDEVWGSAVVAAVVPGAGARLDGEELRGLARAHLDGAHAPKRVLVVPDLPLRGPGKTDRRAVAAFFESV
;
A
#
# COMPACT_ATOMS: atom_id res chain seq x y z
N MET A 1 -52.37 17.91 -20.25
CA MET A 1 -51.41 18.43 -19.24
C MET A 1 -50.15 17.66 -19.44
N CYS A 2 -49.18 18.29 -20.11
CA CYS A 2 -47.88 17.68 -20.40
C CYS A 2 -46.96 17.89 -19.19
N ASP A 3 -46.34 16.81 -18.76
CA ASP A 3 -45.36 16.77 -17.69
C ASP A 3 -44.09 17.48 -18.14
N PRO A 4 -43.54 18.48 -17.38
CA PRO A 4 -42.32 19.15 -17.77
C PRO A 4 -41.11 18.26 -17.45
N GLY A 5 -40.39 17.94 -18.53
CA GLY A 5 -39.26 17.04 -18.59
C GLY A 5 -38.21 17.25 -17.49
N VAL A 6 -37.80 16.12 -16.95
CA VAL A 6 -36.56 15.98 -16.18
C VAL A 6 -35.40 16.33 -17.13
N VAL A 7 -34.88 17.54 -16.98
CA VAL A 7 -33.59 17.92 -17.63
C VAL A 7 -32.47 17.12 -16.95
N SER A 8 -32.06 16.06 -17.63
CA SER A 8 -30.88 15.31 -17.26
C SER A 8 -29.69 16.26 -17.23
N ALA A 9 -29.01 16.41 -16.09
CA ALA A 9 -27.80 17.20 -16.02
C ALA A 9 -26.79 16.69 -17.06
N PRO A 10 -26.10 17.59 -17.81
CA PRO A 10 -25.13 17.16 -18.80
C PRO A 10 -24.05 16.31 -18.15
N THR A 11 -23.83 15.12 -18.69
CA THR A 11 -22.72 14.24 -18.30
C THR A 11 -21.43 15.03 -18.53
N PRO A 12 -20.56 15.21 -17.51
CA PRO A 12 -19.31 15.94 -17.69
C PRO A 12 -18.46 15.26 -18.76
N SER A 13 -17.92 16.06 -19.68
CA SER A 13 -17.02 15.56 -20.73
C SER A 13 -15.84 14.83 -20.08
N PRO A 14 -15.41 13.67 -20.62
CA PRO A 14 -14.32 12.89 -20.03
C PRO A 14 -13.04 13.73 -20.00
N ARG A 15 -12.41 13.80 -18.82
CA ARG A 15 -11.15 14.52 -18.59
C ARG A 15 -10.03 13.83 -19.39
N THR A 16 -9.25 14.61 -20.13
CA THR A 16 -8.15 14.04 -20.93
C THR A 16 -6.95 13.70 -20.04
N PRO A 17 -6.49 12.43 -20.00
CA PRO A 17 -5.33 12.05 -19.23
C PRO A 17 -4.03 12.58 -19.86
N ARG A 18 -3.21 13.27 -19.07
CA ARG A 18 -1.85 13.68 -19.42
C ARG A 18 -0.86 12.70 -18.84
N LEU A 19 -0.37 11.78 -19.66
CA LEU A 19 0.69 10.85 -19.25
C LEU A 19 2.03 11.60 -19.20
N VAL A 20 2.74 11.42 -18.08
CA VAL A 20 4.08 11.97 -17.91
C VAL A 20 5.00 10.86 -17.43
N VAL A 21 6.02 10.57 -18.24
CA VAL A 21 7.03 9.58 -17.85
C VAL A 21 7.78 10.13 -16.65
N GLY A 22 7.62 9.45 -15.52
CA GLY A 22 8.45 9.60 -14.34
C GLY A 22 9.72 8.76 -14.52
N GLY A 23 10.60 8.80 -13.57
CA GLY A 23 11.84 8.03 -13.66
C GLY A 23 12.73 8.32 -12.48
N ASN A 24 13.99 7.99 -12.65
CA ASN A 24 15.02 8.16 -11.65
C ASN A 24 16.14 9.09 -12.12
N ASP A 25 16.07 9.56 -13.37
CA ASP A 25 17.00 10.49 -13.98
C ASP A 25 16.45 11.93 -13.97
N GLU A 26 17.35 12.89 -14.08
CA GLU A 26 17.01 14.31 -14.00
C GLU A 26 16.02 14.79 -15.07
N PRO A 27 16.13 14.42 -16.36
CA PRO A 27 15.18 14.87 -17.38
C PRO A 27 13.74 14.42 -17.14
N HIS A 28 13.53 13.14 -16.75
CA HIS A 28 12.20 12.62 -16.46
C HIS A 28 11.62 13.25 -15.18
N VAL A 29 12.42 13.31 -14.13
CA VAL A 29 12.03 13.92 -12.85
C VAL A 29 11.68 15.40 -13.05
N ALA A 30 12.47 16.17 -13.79
CA ALA A 30 12.21 17.59 -14.06
C ALA A 30 10.89 17.81 -14.80
N ARG A 31 10.55 16.95 -15.80
CA ARG A 31 9.25 17.02 -16.50
C ARG A 31 8.08 16.73 -15.56
N LEU A 32 8.17 15.68 -14.75
CA LEU A 32 7.12 15.34 -13.80
C LEU A 32 6.97 16.40 -12.71
N HIS A 33 8.08 16.93 -12.17
CA HIS A 33 8.08 18.01 -11.18
C HIS A 33 7.36 19.25 -11.71
N ARG A 34 7.60 19.65 -12.98
CA ARG A 34 6.91 20.79 -13.61
C ARG A 34 5.42 20.54 -13.74
N ALA A 35 5.02 19.34 -14.24
CA ALA A 35 3.61 19.00 -14.36
C ALA A 35 2.88 18.97 -13.01
N LEU A 36 3.55 18.49 -11.95
CA LEU A 36 3.02 18.57 -10.58
C LEU A 36 2.88 20.00 -10.10
N ALA A 37 3.89 20.85 -10.33
CA ALA A 37 3.84 22.26 -9.92
C ALA A 37 2.65 23.00 -10.57
N GLU A 38 2.36 22.73 -11.85
CA GLU A 38 1.18 23.29 -12.55
C GLU A 38 -0.14 22.89 -11.85
N ILE A 39 -0.29 21.61 -11.48
CA ILE A 39 -1.50 21.10 -10.81
C ILE A 39 -1.64 21.64 -9.38
N LEU A 40 -0.53 21.70 -8.64
CA LEU A 40 -0.53 22.13 -7.25
C LEU A 40 -0.67 23.65 -7.07
N ALA A 41 -0.36 24.46 -8.08
CA ALA A 41 -0.33 25.93 -7.98
C ALA A 41 -1.67 26.53 -7.52
N GLY A 42 -2.78 26.11 -8.12
CA GLY A 42 -4.11 26.62 -7.75
C GLY A 42 -4.53 26.28 -6.31
N PRO A 43 -4.44 25.01 -5.89
CA PRO A 43 -4.69 24.62 -4.49
C PRO A 43 -3.74 25.29 -3.48
N LEU A 44 -2.46 25.47 -3.80
CA LEU A 44 -1.50 26.17 -2.93
C LEU A 44 -1.87 27.65 -2.75
N ALA A 45 -2.23 28.35 -3.84
CA ALA A 45 -2.65 29.76 -3.78
C ALA A 45 -3.92 29.93 -2.95
N ARG A 46 -4.91 29.03 -3.07
CA ARG A 46 -6.13 29.06 -2.25
C ARG A 46 -5.86 28.87 -0.77
N ALA A 47 -4.93 27.99 -0.42
CA ALA A 47 -4.58 27.71 0.96
C ALA A 47 -3.83 28.87 1.64
N THR A 48 -3.18 29.78 0.89
CA THR A 48 -2.56 31.01 1.41
C THR A 48 -3.56 32.16 1.50
N SER A 49 -4.61 32.18 0.66
CA SER A 49 -5.65 33.22 0.64
C SER A 49 -6.78 32.98 1.65
N ALA A 50 -6.89 31.83 2.26
CA ALA A 50 -7.94 31.51 3.24
C ALA A 50 -7.85 32.30 4.57
N VAL A 51 -6.83 33.16 4.75
CA VAL A 51 -6.70 34.11 5.84
C VAL A 51 -7.52 35.41 5.57
N GLY A 52 -8.03 35.62 4.34
CA GLY A 52 -8.91 36.73 3.96
C GLY A 52 -10.15 36.17 3.26
N GLY A 53 -11.26 36.14 3.97
CA GLY A 53 -12.50 35.48 3.56
C GLY A 53 -13.12 36.03 2.27
N GLU A 54 -12.86 35.37 1.15
CA GLU A 54 -13.71 35.44 -0.03
C GLU A 54 -13.86 34.06 -0.63
N LYS A 55 -15.07 33.50 -0.49
CA LYS A 55 -15.53 32.33 -1.26
C LYS A 55 -15.69 32.73 -2.72
N ARG A 56 -14.64 32.62 -3.52
CA ARG A 56 -14.76 32.73 -4.96
C ARG A 56 -15.39 31.47 -5.50
N ALA A 57 -16.59 31.59 -6.09
CA ALA A 57 -17.32 30.51 -6.73
C ALA A 57 -16.43 29.80 -7.76
N MET A 58 -16.49 28.46 -7.77
CA MET A 58 -15.86 27.64 -8.81
C MET A 58 -16.48 28.01 -10.15
N GLY A 59 -15.66 28.58 -11.05
CA GLY A 59 -16.05 28.81 -12.43
C GLY A 59 -16.28 27.48 -13.15
N ASN A 60 -17.44 27.36 -13.76
CA ASN A 60 -17.85 26.28 -14.62
C ASN A 60 -16.84 26.11 -15.77
N GLY A 61 -16.22 24.95 -15.95
CA GLY A 61 -15.54 24.56 -17.19
C GLY A 61 -14.01 24.52 -17.19
N ASP A 62 -13.33 24.51 -16.05
CA ASP A 62 -11.86 24.34 -16.03
C ASP A 62 -11.49 22.85 -16.28
N HIS A 63 -11.25 22.51 -17.54
CA HIS A 63 -10.73 21.21 -17.97
C HIS A 63 -9.29 21.01 -17.47
N ARG A 64 -9.11 20.76 -16.16
CA ARG A 64 -7.81 20.44 -15.62
C ARG A 64 -7.36 19.07 -16.14
N PRO A 65 -6.18 18.97 -16.75
CA PRO A 65 -5.67 17.68 -17.20
C PRO A 65 -5.50 16.75 -16.00
N LEU A 66 -5.89 15.49 -16.17
CA LEU A 66 -5.67 14.43 -15.21
C LEU A 66 -4.24 13.92 -15.37
N LEU A 67 -3.35 14.20 -14.42
CA LEU A 67 -1.96 13.76 -14.49
C LEU A 67 -1.83 12.26 -14.21
N VAL A 68 -1.11 11.55 -15.05
CA VAL A 68 -0.83 10.13 -14.86
C VAL A 68 0.68 9.89 -14.98
N PRO A 69 1.40 9.81 -13.84
CA PRO A 69 2.80 9.40 -13.84
C PRO A 69 2.93 7.93 -14.27
N ILE A 70 3.79 7.66 -15.25
CA ILE A 70 4.06 6.31 -15.75
C ILE A 70 5.53 5.96 -15.62
N SER A 71 5.84 4.66 -15.53
CA SER A 71 7.21 4.16 -15.56
C SER A 71 7.86 4.38 -16.94
N PRO A 72 9.18 4.60 -17.02
CA PRO A 72 9.91 4.61 -18.28
C PRO A 72 9.81 3.29 -19.08
N HIS A 73 9.45 2.19 -18.40
CA HIS A 73 9.33 0.86 -19.00
C HIS A 73 7.89 0.50 -19.41
N GLU A 74 6.91 1.37 -19.10
CA GLU A 74 5.52 1.18 -19.52
C GLU A 74 5.29 1.73 -20.92
N ASP A 75 4.52 0.99 -21.72
CA ASP A 75 4.05 1.47 -23.02
C ASP A 75 2.96 2.54 -22.81
N PRO A 76 3.19 3.81 -23.22
CA PRO A 76 2.21 4.87 -23.05
C PRO A 76 0.88 4.61 -23.76
N ASP A 77 0.89 3.91 -24.89
CA ASP A 77 -0.33 3.64 -25.66
C ASP A 77 -1.17 2.55 -24.97
N ALA A 78 -0.54 1.52 -24.42
CA ALA A 78 -1.21 0.52 -23.61
C ALA A 78 -1.83 1.14 -22.33
N VAL A 79 -1.11 2.04 -21.65
CA VAL A 79 -1.62 2.78 -20.50
C VAL A 79 -2.80 3.68 -20.89
N ARG A 80 -2.71 4.37 -22.03
CA ARG A 80 -3.78 5.23 -22.55
C ARG A 80 -5.04 4.42 -22.87
N ALA A 81 -4.88 3.26 -23.49
CA ALA A 81 -5.97 2.35 -23.81
C ALA A 81 -6.65 1.79 -22.53
N ASP A 82 -5.88 1.45 -21.50
CA ASP A 82 -6.42 1.02 -20.21
C ASP A 82 -7.21 2.14 -19.52
N LEU A 83 -6.64 3.33 -19.45
CA LEU A 83 -7.31 4.50 -18.86
C LEU A 83 -8.60 4.85 -19.58
N SER A 84 -8.62 4.81 -20.92
CA SER A 84 -9.82 5.15 -21.72
C SER A 84 -11.04 4.30 -21.36
N ARG A 85 -10.83 3.05 -20.93
CA ARG A 85 -11.91 2.17 -20.46
C ARG A 85 -12.42 2.49 -19.06
N ARG A 86 -11.72 3.34 -18.32
CA ARG A 86 -11.98 3.62 -16.89
C ARG A 86 -12.23 5.09 -16.59
N LEU A 87 -12.10 5.99 -17.57
CA LEU A 87 -12.18 7.45 -17.36
C LEU A 87 -13.52 7.90 -16.75
N ASP A 88 -14.61 7.22 -17.11
CA ASP A 88 -15.94 7.53 -16.57
C ASP A 88 -16.07 7.25 -15.06
N GLY A 89 -15.19 6.40 -14.52
CA GLY A 89 -15.10 6.06 -13.08
C GLY A 89 -14.16 6.98 -12.28
N VAL A 90 -13.53 7.98 -12.91
CA VAL A 90 -12.60 8.87 -12.22
C VAL A 90 -13.35 9.88 -11.36
N PRO A 91 -13.12 9.92 -10.02
CA PRO A 91 -13.73 10.92 -9.15
C PRO A 91 -13.47 12.35 -9.63
N GLU A 92 -14.48 13.22 -9.58
CA GLU A 92 -14.39 14.60 -10.07
C GLU A 92 -13.27 15.41 -9.42
N ARG A 93 -12.99 15.15 -8.13
CA ARG A 93 -11.93 15.82 -7.37
C ARG A 93 -10.53 15.30 -7.64
N ALA A 94 -10.37 14.24 -8.42
CA ALA A 94 -9.07 13.69 -8.73
C ALA A 94 -8.30 14.63 -9.67
N ASP A 95 -7.04 14.87 -9.36
CA ASP A 95 -6.11 15.63 -10.20
C ASP A 95 -5.00 14.70 -10.75
N ILE A 96 -4.76 13.58 -10.08
CA ILE A 96 -3.66 12.65 -10.39
C ILE A 96 -4.16 11.22 -10.25
N ILE A 97 -3.76 10.34 -11.17
CA ILE A 97 -3.95 8.89 -11.07
C ILE A 97 -2.61 8.23 -10.76
N LEU A 98 -2.51 7.59 -9.60
CA LEU A 98 -1.38 6.76 -9.23
C LEU A 98 -1.65 5.31 -9.62
N ARG A 99 -0.67 4.67 -10.26
CA ARG A 99 -0.73 3.24 -10.61
C ARG A 99 0.00 2.45 -9.54
N THR A 100 -0.70 1.51 -8.90
CA THR A 100 -0.08 0.63 -7.91
C THR A 100 0.49 -0.62 -8.58
N SER A 101 1.48 -1.24 -7.96
CA SER A 101 2.12 -2.47 -8.49
C SER A 101 1.23 -3.73 -8.40
N GLY A 102 -0.10 -3.60 -8.26
CA GLY A 102 -1.09 -4.67 -8.22
C GLY A 102 -0.68 -5.87 -7.33
N SER A 103 -1.23 -6.00 -6.12
CA SER A 103 -0.74 -7.01 -5.17
C SER A 103 -1.39 -8.39 -5.33
N THR A 104 -2.64 -8.46 -5.80
CA THR A 104 -3.43 -9.71 -5.76
C THR A 104 -3.92 -10.21 -7.11
N THR A 105 -4.16 -9.34 -8.08
CA THR A 105 -4.79 -9.71 -9.37
C THR A 105 -3.87 -9.64 -10.58
N GLY A 106 -2.61 -9.17 -10.41
CA GLY A 106 -1.68 -8.96 -11.55
C GLY A 106 -1.95 -7.69 -12.36
N THR A 107 -3.11 -7.05 -12.19
CA THR A 107 -3.45 -5.77 -12.81
C THR A 107 -3.21 -4.63 -11.84
N ALA A 108 -2.59 -3.54 -12.30
CA ALA A 108 -2.36 -2.35 -11.50
C ALA A 108 -3.70 -1.73 -11.08
N SER A 109 -3.90 -1.51 -9.77
CA SER A 109 -5.01 -0.67 -9.32
C SER A 109 -4.69 0.80 -9.59
N LEU A 110 -5.70 1.54 -9.99
CA LEU A 110 -5.61 2.97 -10.24
C LEU A 110 -6.20 3.72 -9.04
N VAL A 111 -5.36 4.53 -8.38
CA VAL A 111 -5.74 5.32 -7.21
C VAL A 111 -5.88 6.78 -7.63
N ALA A 112 -7.06 7.34 -7.47
CA ALA A 112 -7.38 8.73 -7.79
C ALA A 112 -7.03 9.65 -6.62
N MET A 113 -6.08 10.57 -6.81
CA MET A 113 -5.61 11.51 -5.80
C MET A 113 -6.00 12.93 -6.16
N SER A 114 -6.42 13.72 -5.18
CA SER A 114 -6.53 15.16 -5.34
C SER A 114 -5.22 15.87 -5.00
N ALA A 115 -4.97 16.99 -5.63
CA ALA A 115 -3.85 17.88 -5.30
C ALA A 115 -3.93 18.34 -3.82
N ALA A 116 -5.14 18.54 -3.30
CA ALA A 116 -5.36 18.90 -1.91
C ALA A 116 -4.86 17.83 -0.93
N ALA A 117 -5.13 16.55 -1.21
CA ALA A 117 -4.68 15.44 -0.37
C ALA A 117 -3.15 15.31 -0.37
N LEU A 118 -2.50 15.48 -1.53
CA LEU A 118 -1.04 15.46 -1.62
C LEU A 118 -0.39 16.63 -0.88
N ILE A 119 -0.96 17.84 -0.98
CA ILE A 119 -0.49 19.03 -0.24
C ILE A 119 -0.69 18.82 1.26
N ALA A 120 -1.83 18.29 1.70
CA ALA A 120 -2.08 18.00 3.11
C ALA A 120 -1.03 17.03 3.67
N SER A 121 -0.73 15.95 2.96
CA SER A 121 0.32 15.00 3.32
C SER A 121 1.70 15.65 3.39
N ALA A 122 2.04 16.54 2.43
CA ALA A 122 3.33 17.23 2.41
C ALA A 122 3.49 18.19 3.59
N ARG A 123 2.44 18.97 3.90
CA ARG A 123 2.44 19.92 5.03
C ARG A 123 2.56 19.22 6.37
N ALA A 124 1.74 18.20 6.59
CA ALA A 124 1.80 17.39 7.81
C ALA A 124 3.16 16.69 7.99
N THR A 125 3.82 16.31 6.88
CA THR A 125 5.20 15.80 6.90
C THR A 125 6.19 16.89 7.34
N HIS A 126 6.12 18.08 6.75
CA HIS A 126 7.02 19.20 7.11
C HIS A 126 6.86 19.57 8.58
N GLU A 127 5.63 19.70 9.07
CA GLU A 127 5.34 19.97 10.48
C GLU A 127 5.96 18.92 11.40
N ARG A 128 5.79 17.63 11.08
CA ARG A 128 6.36 16.52 11.85
C ARG A 128 7.88 16.51 11.85
N LEU A 129 8.54 17.00 10.79
CA LEU A 129 10.00 16.99 10.65
C LEU A 129 10.66 18.31 11.09
N GLY A 130 9.87 19.29 11.53
CA GLY A 130 10.37 20.59 12.02
C GLY A 130 10.43 21.67 10.96
N GLY A 131 9.79 21.52 9.84
CA GLY A 131 9.60 22.56 8.82
C GLY A 131 9.94 22.13 7.39
N PRO A 132 9.80 23.07 6.43
CA PRO A 132 10.20 22.82 5.05
C PRO A 132 11.73 22.66 4.92
N GLY A 133 12.18 21.92 3.92
CA GLY A 133 13.60 21.66 3.69
C GLY A 133 13.89 21.20 2.28
N THR A 134 15.16 20.87 2.02
CA THR A 134 15.64 20.30 0.77
C THR A 134 15.47 18.78 0.80
N TRP A 135 14.79 18.24 -0.19
CA TRP A 135 14.54 16.81 -0.31
C TRP A 135 15.48 16.15 -1.30
N VAL A 136 16.05 15.01 -0.90
CA VAL A 136 16.84 14.15 -1.78
C VAL A 136 15.96 13.02 -2.31
N LEU A 137 15.83 12.93 -3.64
CA LEU A 137 15.04 11.94 -4.35
C LEU A 137 15.91 10.74 -4.74
N ALA A 138 15.75 9.63 -4.05
CA ALA A 138 16.42 8.36 -4.33
C ALA A 138 15.44 7.23 -4.71
N LEU A 139 14.19 7.60 -5.00
CA LEU A 139 13.08 6.69 -5.32
C LEU A 139 12.47 7.04 -6.68
N PRO A 140 11.89 6.06 -7.40
CA PRO A 140 11.23 6.33 -8.67
C PRO A 140 10.09 7.33 -8.52
N ALA A 141 10.14 8.42 -9.29
CA ALA A 141 9.22 9.55 -9.14
C ALA A 141 7.77 9.24 -9.59
N HIS A 142 7.55 8.17 -10.37
CA HIS A 142 6.22 7.70 -10.78
C HIS A 142 5.51 6.85 -9.70
N HIS A 143 6.21 6.44 -8.63
CA HIS A 143 5.60 5.82 -7.46
C HIS A 143 5.31 6.85 -6.38
N VAL A 144 4.29 6.61 -5.54
CA VAL A 144 3.81 7.58 -4.54
C VAL A 144 4.92 8.10 -3.61
N ALA A 145 5.88 7.27 -3.22
CA ALA A 145 6.95 7.68 -2.32
C ALA A 145 7.92 8.68 -2.98
N GLY A 146 8.30 8.45 -4.24
CA GLY A 146 9.12 9.38 -5.02
C GLY A 146 8.32 10.62 -5.45
N LEU A 147 7.07 10.45 -5.85
CA LEU A 147 6.17 11.55 -6.17
C LEU A 147 6.03 12.53 -4.99
N GLN A 148 5.88 12.00 -3.77
CA GLN A 148 5.77 12.83 -2.57
C GLN A 148 7.05 13.63 -2.26
N VAL A 149 8.22 13.14 -2.65
CA VAL A 149 9.45 13.96 -2.57
C VAL A 149 9.31 15.20 -3.44
N LEU A 150 8.77 15.06 -4.67
CA LEU A 150 8.52 16.20 -5.56
C LEU A 150 7.47 17.15 -5.01
N VAL A 151 6.34 16.61 -4.51
CA VAL A 151 5.27 17.43 -3.90
C VAL A 151 5.79 18.20 -2.69
N ARG A 152 6.54 17.55 -1.80
CA ARG A 152 7.15 18.19 -0.63
C ARG A 152 8.13 19.29 -1.03
N SER A 153 8.94 19.07 -2.06
CA SER A 153 9.84 20.10 -2.60
C SER A 153 9.06 21.30 -3.12
N ILE A 154 7.97 21.10 -3.86
CA ILE A 154 7.11 22.17 -4.37
C ILE A 154 6.47 22.94 -3.21
N VAL A 155 5.92 22.24 -2.22
CA VAL A 155 5.29 22.85 -1.03
C VAL A 155 6.32 23.61 -0.18
N ALA A 156 7.56 23.14 -0.13
CA ALA A 156 8.67 23.82 0.55
C ALA A 156 9.24 25.01 -0.24
N GLY A 157 8.90 25.16 -1.52
CA GLY A 157 9.54 26.15 -2.41
C GLY A 157 11.00 25.81 -2.74
N THR A 158 11.41 24.55 -2.60
CA THR A 158 12.76 24.08 -2.88
C THR A 158 12.81 23.23 -4.15
N ARG A 159 14.01 22.96 -4.66
CA ARG A 159 14.21 21.99 -5.73
C ARG A 159 14.71 20.65 -5.16
N PRO A 160 14.16 19.49 -5.59
CA PRO A 160 14.68 18.22 -5.14
C PRO A 160 16.10 17.99 -5.67
N VAL A 161 16.96 17.40 -4.86
CA VAL A 161 18.28 16.91 -5.30
C VAL A 161 18.12 15.45 -5.74
N ILE A 162 18.39 15.18 -7.01
CA ILE A 162 18.10 13.89 -7.64
C ILE A 162 19.31 12.97 -7.50
N VAL A 163 19.07 11.73 -7.08
CA VAL A 163 19.98 10.59 -7.17
C VAL A 163 19.57 9.79 -8.40
N ASP A 164 20.43 9.74 -9.41
CA ASP A 164 20.19 8.86 -10.55
C ASP A 164 20.30 7.40 -10.11
N THR A 165 19.21 6.67 -10.26
CA THR A 165 19.11 5.25 -9.93
C THR A 165 18.70 4.40 -11.14
N THR A 166 18.89 4.87 -12.36
CA THR A 166 18.57 4.14 -13.61
C THR A 166 19.38 2.85 -13.75
N GLY A 167 20.65 2.87 -13.32
CA GLY A 167 21.52 1.70 -13.20
C GLY A 167 21.40 0.92 -11.90
N GLY A 168 20.43 1.26 -11.05
CA GLY A 168 20.27 0.73 -9.70
C GLY A 168 20.66 1.78 -8.63
N PHE A 169 20.41 1.44 -7.37
CA PHE A 169 20.74 2.34 -6.26
C PHE A 169 22.20 2.16 -5.84
N GLU A 170 22.99 3.24 -5.92
CA GLU A 170 24.39 3.26 -5.50
C GLU A 170 24.58 4.17 -4.28
N PRO A 171 25.12 3.66 -3.15
CA PRO A 171 25.33 4.45 -1.94
C PRO A 171 26.21 5.69 -2.15
N GLY A 172 27.23 5.61 -3.00
CA GLY A 172 28.10 6.74 -3.33
C GLY A 172 27.37 7.86 -4.08
N ALA A 173 26.43 7.53 -4.96
CA ALA A 173 25.59 8.53 -5.64
C ALA A 173 24.67 9.26 -4.64
N LEU A 174 24.14 8.55 -3.65
CA LEU A 174 23.38 9.16 -2.56
C LEU A 174 24.26 10.11 -1.73
N ALA A 175 25.48 9.70 -1.35
CA ALA A 175 26.41 10.54 -0.60
C ALA A 175 26.69 11.87 -1.34
N ALA A 176 27.01 11.80 -2.63
CA ALA A 176 27.22 12.99 -3.46
C ALA A 176 25.98 13.89 -3.58
N ALA A 177 24.78 13.31 -3.60
CA ALA A 177 23.53 14.06 -3.60
C ALA A 177 23.29 14.77 -2.25
N LEU A 178 23.59 14.08 -1.14
CA LEU A 178 23.50 14.66 0.20
C LEU A 178 24.46 15.84 0.38
N GLU A 179 25.70 15.72 -0.10
CA GLU A 179 26.65 16.84 -0.08
C GLU A 179 26.14 18.08 -0.84
N ARG A 180 25.47 17.87 -1.97
CA ARG A 180 24.80 18.97 -2.71
C ARG A 180 23.64 19.55 -1.93
N ALA A 181 22.81 18.71 -1.31
CA ALA A 181 21.66 19.14 -0.53
C ALA A 181 22.07 19.94 0.71
N LEU A 182 23.10 19.51 1.42
CA LEU A 182 23.62 20.20 2.62
C LEU A 182 24.15 21.61 2.35
N LYS A 183 24.61 21.88 1.11
CA LYS A 183 25.05 23.21 0.71
C LYS A 183 23.89 24.24 0.56
N THR A 184 22.64 23.81 0.61
CA THR A 184 21.49 24.72 0.54
C THR A 184 21.22 25.48 1.83
N GLY A 185 21.83 25.07 2.96
CA GLY A 185 21.80 25.77 4.25
C GLY A 185 20.52 25.63 5.07
N GLY A 186 19.60 24.76 4.64
CA GLY A 186 18.37 24.42 5.39
C GLY A 186 18.30 22.94 5.77
N PRO A 187 17.20 22.49 6.40
CA PRO A 187 17.02 21.09 6.72
C PRO A 187 17.07 20.20 5.48
N VAL A 188 17.70 19.03 5.59
CA VAL A 188 17.83 18.05 4.50
C VAL A 188 17.10 16.77 4.87
N TYR A 189 16.22 16.33 3.97
CA TYR A 189 15.40 15.16 4.15
C TYR A 189 15.60 14.15 3.02
N VAL A 190 15.53 12.86 3.36
CA VAL A 190 15.69 11.75 2.41
C VAL A 190 14.56 10.75 2.62
N SER A 191 14.07 10.14 1.54
CA SER A 191 13.17 8.99 1.63
C SER A 191 13.84 7.76 1.03
N LEU A 192 13.91 6.67 1.79
CA LEU A 192 14.52 5.41 1.40
C LEU A 192 13.58 4.23 1.67
N VAL A 193 13.81 3.13 0.96
CA VAL A 193 13.29 1.81 1.35
C VAL A 193 14.30 1.06 2.23
N PRO A 194 13.87 0.05 3.04
CA PRO A 194 14.78 -0.67 3.94
C PRO A 194 15.99 -1.29 3.24
N THR A 195 15.83 -1.77 2.01
CA THR A 195 16.94 -2.36 1.22
C THR A 195 17.99 -1.32 0.81
N GLN A 196 17.59 -0.08 0.53
CA GLN A 196 18.52 1.01 0.27
C GLN A 196 19.26 1.40 1.55
N LEU A 197 18.58 1.52 2.68
CA LEU A 197 19.21 1.79 3.98
C LEU A 197 20.23 0.69 4.35
N LEU A 198 19.91 -0.58 4.08
CA LEU A 198 20.85 -1.69 4.30
C LEU A 198 22.13 -1.52 3.48
N ARG A 199 22.00 -1.15 2.18
CA ARG A 199 23.16 -0.89 1.31
C ARG A 199 23.98 0.32 1.77
N VAL A 200 23.32 1.39 2.23
CA VAL A 200 24.01 2.56 2.79
C VAL A 200 24.81 2.18 4.02
N LEU A 201 24.25 1.39 4.94
CA LEU A 201 24.97 0.95 6.15
C LEU A 201 26.14 -0.03 5.89
N ALA A 202 26.20 -0.60 4.70
CA ALA A 202 27.34 -1.40 4.25
C ALA A 202 28.49 -0.54 3.66
N ASN A 203 28.27 0.78 3.49
CA ASN A 203 29.25 1.73 2.96
C ASN A 203 29.47 2.85 4.00
N SER A 204 30.66 2.92 4.59
CA SER A 204 30.99 3.85 5.69
C SER A 204 30.78 5.31 5.32
N ASP A 205 31.20 5.71 4.12
CA ASP A 205 31.16 7.10 3.67
C ASP A 205 29.72 7.56 3.39
N ALA A 206 28.94 6.69 2.76
CA ALA A 206 27.53 6.94 2.54
C ALA A 206 26.75 6.99 3.86
N ALA A 207 27.06 6.11 4.82
CA ALA A 207 26.45 6.13 6.15
C ALA A 207 26.80 7.42 6.91
N ALA A 208 28.06 7.87 6.84
CA ALA A 208 28.50 9.14 7.44
C ALA A 208 27.80 10.34 6.80
N SER A 209 27.68 10.38 5.46
CA SER A 209 26.94 11.43 4.75
C SER A 209 25.46 11.42 5.12
N LEU A 210 24.83 10.23 5.21
CA LEU A 210 23.40 10.11 5.55
C LEU A 210 23.12 10.55 7.01
N ALA A 211 24.06 10.39 7.92
CA ALA A 211 23.95 10.83 9.30
C ALA A 211 23.84 12.37 9.45
N LEU A 212 24.25 13.13 8.43
CA LEU A 212 24.12 14.58 8.38
C LEU A 212 22.72 15.06 8.00
N ALA A 213 21.90 14.20 7.39
CA ALA A 213 20.51 14.54 7.06
C ALA A 213 19.69 14.76 8.33
N ASP A 214 18.75 15.72 8.31
CA ASP A 214 17.89 16.06 9.45
C ASP A 214 16.82 14.98 9.71
N ALA A 215 16.35 14.31 8.67
CA ALA A 215 15.54 13.10 8.82
C ALA A 215 15.68 12.18 7.59
N VAL A 216 15.65 10.87 7.88
CA VAL A 216 15.66 9.81 6.87
C VAL A 216 14.36 9.01 7.03
N LEU A 217 13.41 9.25 6.12
CA LEU A 217 12.16 8.50 6.09
C LEU A 217 12.42 7.11 5.54
N VAL A 218 12.04 6.08 6.29
CA VAL A 218 12.19 4.67 5.87
C VAL A 218 10.81 4.02 5.84
N GLY A 219 10.38 3.60 4.65
CA GLY A 219 9.04 3.05 4.45
C GLY A 219 8.91 2.20 3.20
N GLY A 220 7.68 1.95 2.78
CA GLY A 220 7.35 1.11 1.63
C GLY A 220 7.37 -0.39 1.90
N ALA A 221 8.10 -0.83 2.92
CA ALA A 221 8.12 -2.20 3.43
C ALA A 221 8.40 -2.18 4.94
N ALA A 222 8.19 -3.32 5.62
CA ALA A 222 8.60 -3.48 7.01
C ALA A 222 10.13 -3.37 7.10
N ALA A 223 10.61 -2.57 8.05
CA ALA A 223 12.03 -2.45 8.34
C ALA A 223 12.40 -3.38 9.51
N ASP A 224 13.45 -4.17 9.32
CA ASP A 224 13.97 -5.04 10.38
C ASP A 224 14.42 -4.22 11.60
N PRO A 225 14.07 -4.61 12.85
CA PRO A 225 14.50 -3.90 14.04
C PRO A 225 16.01 -3.82 14.20
N GLY A 226 16.77 -4.83 13.77
CA GLY A 226 18.23 -4.84 13.77
C GLY A 226 18.81 -3.81 12.81
N LEU A 227 18.22 -3.69 11.60
CA LEU A 227 18.57 -2.64 10.63
C LEU A 227 18.37 -1.25 11.23
N LEU A 228 17.23 -1.02 11.90
CA LEU A 228 16.93 0.27 12.54
C LEU A 228 17.86 0.57 13.71
N ARG A 229 18.25 -0.44 14.51
CA ARG A 229 19.26 -0.29 15.57
C ARG A 229 20.62 0.10 15.00
N ARG A 230 21.08 -0.57 13.95
CA ARG A 230 22.34 -0.26 13.27
C ARG A 230 22.36 1.17 12.72
N ALA A 231 21.26 1.60 12.07
CA ALA A 231 21.13 2.96 11.56
C ALA A 231 21.24 4.01 12.68
N ARG A 232 20.54 3.79 13.81
CA ARG A 232 20.64 4.68 14.98
C ARG A 232 22.04 4.70 15.59
N ALA A 233 22.70 3.55 15.67
CA ALA A 233 24.09 3.47 16.13
C ALA A 233 25.05 4.25 15.21
N ALA A 234 24.77 4.30 13.90
CA ALA A 234 25.46 5.15 12.92
C ALA A 234 25.01 6.63 12.98
N ARG A 235 24.21 7.04 13.99
CA ARG A 235 23.67 8.40 14.19
C ARG A 235 22.75 8.88 13.06
N ILE A 236 22.20 7.98 12.25
CA ILE A 236 21.22 8.31 11.22
C ILE A 236 19.85 8.55 11.89
N ARG A 237 19.25 9.70 11.62
CA ARG A 237 17.96 10.10 12.18
C ARG A 237 16.81 9.43 11.41
N VAL A 238 16.65 8.13 11.63
CA VAL A 238 15.62 7.33 10.97
C VAL A 238 14.24 7.65 11.54
N VAL A 239 13.29 7.91 10.63
CA VAL A 239 11.85 8.02 10.88
C VAL A 239 11.16 6.92 10.08
N THR A 240 10.62 5.92 10.76
CA THR A 240 9.84 4.87 10.09
C THR A 240 8.49 5.43 9.63
N THR A 241 8.05 5.05 8.44
CA THR A 241 6.79 5.55 7.88
C THR A 241 5.87 4.40 7.48
N TYR A 242 4.59 4.51 7.83
CA TYR A 242 3.52 3.66 7.33
C TYR A 242 2.55 4.49 6.51
N GLY A 243 2.15 3.95 5.38
CA GLY A 243 1.22 4.53 4.42
C GLY A 243 1.32 3.84 3.06
N MET A 244 0.49 4.28 2.14
CA MET A 244 0.31 3.64 0.83
C MET A 244 -0.11 4.68 -0.23
N SER A 245 -0.40 4.24 -1.45
CA SER A 245 -0.86 5.15 -2.51
C SER A 245 -2.16 5.84 -2.12
N GLU A 246 -3.04 5.12 -1.42
CA GLU A 246 -4.35 5.56 -0.96
C GLU A 246 -4.31 6.66 0.12
N THR A 247 -3.16 6.84 0.76
CA THR A 247 -2.89 7.91 1.75
C THR A 247 -1.90 8.96 1.23
N GLY A 248 -1.66 8.99 -0.09
CA GLY A 248 -0.67 9.89 -0.67
C GLY A 248 0.74 9.66 -0.12
N GLY A 249 1.08 8.44 0.26
CA GLY A 249 2.35 8.07 0.89
C GLY A 249 2.25 7.87 2.40
N GLY A 250 3.37 8.02 3.12
CA GLY A 250 3.42 7.84 4.57
C GLY A 250 2.51 8.81 5.32
N CYS A 251 1.65 8.28 6.21
CA CYS A 251 0.71 9.06 7.02
C CYS A 251 0.85 8.78 8.53
N VAL A 252 1.64 7.78 8.93
CA VAL A 252 1.98 7.47 10.32
C VAL A 252 3.49 7.37 10.45
N TYR A 253 4.11 8.19 11.31
CA TYR A 253 5.57 8.29 11.48
C TYR A 253 5.98 7.83 12.87
N ASN A 254 6.92 6.88 12.94
CA ASN A 254 7.32 6.22 14.19
C ASN A 254 6.12 5.68 15.01
N GLY A 255 5.08 5.23 14.31
CA GLY A 255 3.83 4.76 14.90
C GLY A 255 2.83 5.86 15.27
N VAL A 256 3.21 7.13 15.20
CA VAL A 256 2.33 8.26 15.54
C VAL A 256 1.72 8.86 14.26
N PRO A 257 0.39 8.98 14.15
CA PRO A 257 -0.27 9.60 13.01
C PRO A 257 0.23 11.03 12.76
N LEU A 258 0.30 11.45 11.51
CA LEU A 258 0.54 12.84 11.15
C LEU A 258 -0.66 13.71 11.52
N GLU A 259 -0.46 15.04 11.57
CA GLU A 259 -1.52 16.00 11.85
C GLU A 259 -2.71 15.82 10.89
N GLY A 260 -3.92 15.81 11.44
CA GLY A 260 -5.17 15.57 10.71
C GLY A 260 -5.41 14.12 10.27
N VAL A 261 -4.49 13.18 10.54
CA VAL A 261 -4.66 11.76 10.25
C VAL A 261 -5.23 11.05 11.47
N HIS A 262 -6.33 10.34 11.28
CA HIS A 262 -6.96 9.54 12.32
C HIS A 262 -6.77 8.05 12.01
N VAL A 263 -6.41 7.29 13.02
CA VAL A 263 -6.21 5.85 12.93
C VAL A 263 -7.10 5.16 13.96
N ARG A 264 -7.81 4.15 13.54
CA ARG A 264 -8.53 3.25 14.44
C ARG A 264 -8.30 1.79 14.05
N VAL A 265 -8.55 0.90 14.99
CA VAL A 265 -8.51 -0.54 14.75
C VAL A 265 -9.94 -1.08 14.82
N GLU A 266 -10.35 -1.78 13.75
CA GLU A 266 -11.67 -2.37 13.61
C GLU A 266 -11.61 -3.87 13.91
N ASN A 267 -12.62 -4.37 14.64
CA ASN A 267 -12.74 -5.77 15.06
C ASN A 267 -11.45 -6.28 15.75
N PRO A 268 -11.00 -5.65 16.85
CA PRO A 268 -9.81 -6.09 17.57
C PRO A 268 -10.06 -7.46 18.22
N ASP A 269 -9.05 -8.32 18.15
CA ASP A 269 -8.98 -9.58 18.89
C ASP A 269 -8.61 -9.33 20.38
N GLU A 270 -8.44 -10.42 21.15
CA GLU A 270 -8.07 -10.36 22.59
C GLU A 270 -6.74 -9.64 22.84
N THR A 271 -5.86 -9.56 21.83
CA THR A 271 -4.59 -8.81 21.92
C THR A 271 -4.73 -7.33 21.54
N GLY A 272 -5.93 -6.89 21.19
CA GLY A 272 -6.21 -5.55 20.68
C GLY A 272 -5.80 -5.34 19.21
N ALA A 273 -5.41 -6.39 18.51
CA ALA A 273 -4.99 -6.33 17.12
C ALA A 273 -6.18 -6.57 16.17
N GLY A 274 -6.36 -5.72 15.19
CA GLY A 274 -7.44 -5.81 14.23
C GLY A 274 -7.11 -5.09 12.94
N ARG A 275 -8.10 -4.85 12.10
CA ARG A 275 -7.95 -4.17 10.82
C ARG A 275 -7.68 -2.69 11.03
N ILE A 276 -6.65 -2.17 10.38
CA ILE A 276 -6.33 -0.74 10.42
C ILE A 276 -7.30 0.02 9.52
N VAL A 277 -7.88 1.08 10.05
CA VAL A 277 -8.74 2.02 9.33
C VAL A 277 -8.14 3.42 9.47
N LEU A 278 -8.03 4.12 8.35
CA LEU A 278 -7.41 5.44 8.24
C LEU A 278 -8.45 6.46 7.80
N ALA A 279 -8.39 7.66 8.38
CA ALA A 279 -9.19 8.80 7.98
C ALA A 279 -8.34 10.08 7.94
N GLY A 280 -8.81 11.10 7.24
CA GLY A 280 -8.17 12.41 7.21
C GLY A 280 -7.98 12.97 5.80
N PRO A 281 -7.43 14.19 5.71
CA PRO A 281 -7.33 14.93 4.47
C PRO A 281 -6.32 14.36 3.46
N VAL A 282 -5.50 13.39 3.88
CA VAL A 282 -4.47 12.72 3.05
C VAL A 282 -5.03 11.60 2.17
N LEU A 283 -6.31 11.22 2.39
CA LEU A 283 -6.92 10.09 1.68
C LEU A 283 -7.15 10.40 0.20
N ALA A 284 -6.90 9.39 -0.63
CA ALA A 284 -7.27 9.38 -2.04
C ALA A 284 -8.79 9.54 -2.23
N GLU A 285 -9.20 10.00 -3.39
CA GLU A 285 -10.64 10.16 -3.74
C GLU A 285 -11.34 8.81 -3.95
N GLY A 286 -10.59 7.76 -4.30
CA GLY A 286 -11.06 6.40 -4.49
C GLY A 286 -10.20 5.62 -5.47
N TYR A 287 -10.66 4.41 -5.79
CA TYR A 287 -10.11 3.63 -6.90
C TYR A 287 -10.85 3.98 -8.19
N VAL A 288 -10.12 3.90 -9.32
CA VAL A 288 -10.71 4.02 -10.65
C VAL A 288 -10.96 2.61 -11.18
N GLU A 289 -12.21 2.21 -11.15
CA GLU A 289 -12.66 0.90 -11.62
C GLU A 289 -13.16 0.99 -13.07
N ALA A 290 -13.03 -0.12 -13.82
CA ALA A 290 -13.69 -0.22 -15.10
C ALA A 290 -15.20 -0.25 -14.86
N ARG A 291 -15.97 0.55 -15.59
CA ARG A 291 -17.43 0.48 -15.56
C ARG A 291 -17.85 -0.90 -16.08
N VAL A 292 -18.47 -1.69 -15.25
CA VAL A 292 -19.21 -2.87 -15.73
C VAL A 292 -20.41 -2.33 -16.50
N PRO A 293 -20.57 -2.63 -17.81
CA PRO A 293 -21.77 -2.23 -18.53
C PRO A 293 -22.99 -2.79 -17.78
N ASP A 294 -23.97 -1.93 -17.51
CA ASP A 294 -25.24 -2.37 -16.93
C ASP A 294 -25.79 -3.51 -17.79
N ALA A 295 -25.94 -4.69 -17.21
CA ALA A 295 -26.54 -5.87 -17.85
C ALA A 295 -28.05 -5.69 -18.17
N GLY A 296 -28.52 -4.43 -18.17
CA GLY A 296 -29.93 -4.03 -18.30
C GLY A 296 -30.35 -3.36 -19.61
N ALA A 297 -29.46 -3.18 -20.60
CA ALA A 297 -29.84 -2.60 -21.89
C ALA A 297 -29.87 -3.68 -22.99
N GLY A 298 -31.05 -4.31 -23.15
CA GLY A 298 -31.52 -4.87 -24.43
C GLY A 298 -30.74 -6.03 -25.01
N MET A 299 -30.96 -7.25 -24.53
CA MET A 299 -30.81 -8.42 -25.41
C MET A 299 -31.92 -8.36 -26.49
N PRO A 300 -31.58 -8.42 -27.80
CA PRO A 300 -32.59 -8.64 -28.80
C PRO A 300 -33.14 -10.05 -28.63
N ASP A 301 -34.48 -10.17 -28.66
CA ASP A 301 -35.20 -11.44 -28.69
C ASP A 301 -34.69 -12.34 -29.81
N VAL A 302 -33.87 -13.34 -29.46
CA VAL A 302 -33.59 -14.47 -30.36
C VAL A 302 -34.67 -15.51 -30.13
N VAL A 303 -35.60 -15.53 -31.07
CA VAL A 303 -36.66 -16.55 -31.22
C VAL A 303 -36.05 -17.95 -31.14
N ALA A 304 -36.51 -18.71 -30.16
CA ALA A 304 -36.20 -20.12 -29.98
C ALA A 304 -36.61 -20.92 -31.20
N ARG A 305 -35.64 -21.54 -31.88
CA ARG A 305 -35.89 -22.72 -32.73
C ARG A 305 -35.18 -23.90 -32.12
N GLY A 306 -36.00 -24.95 -31.86
CA GLY A 306 -35.72 -26.15 -31.11
C GLY A 306 -34.55 -26.97 -31.62
N GLY A 307 -33.97 -27.72 -30.70
CA GLY A 307 -32.97 -28.76 -30.98
C GLY A 307 -32.48 -29.43 -29.68
N ALA A 308 -33.12 -30.57 -29.41
CA ALA A 308 -32.65 -31.79 -28.73
C ALA A 308 -31.71 -31.69 -27.53
N GLU A 309 -32.18 -32.05 -26.34
CA GLU A 309 -31.43 -32.42 -25.17
C GLU A 309 -30.62 -33.72 -25.39
N PRO A 310 -29.38 -33.84 -24.87
CA PRO A 310 -28.77 -35.15 -24.65
C PRO A 310 -29.08 -35.60 -23.20
N ARG A 311 -29.67 -36.78 -23.10
CA ARG A 311 -29.93 -37.54 -21.87
C ARG A 311 -28.60 -37.98 -21.24
N VAL A 312 -28.50 -37.77 -19.92
CA VAL A 312 -27.51 -38.38 -19.04
C VAL A 312 -28.12 -39.62 -18.39
N PRO A 313 -27.45 -40.77 -18.32
CA PRO A 313 -28.03 -41.97 -17.72
C PRO A 313 -27.92 -42.00 -16.19
N ASP A 314 -28.97 -42.52 -15.58
CA ASP A 314 -29.11 -42.82 -14.15
C ASP A 314 -28.03 -43.78 -13.64
N ALA A 315 -27.45 -43.49 -12.49
CA ALA A 315 -26.74 -44.47 -11.68
C ALA A 315 -27.18 -44.35 -10.20
N ALA A 316 -27.85 -45.40 -9.84
CA ALA A 316 -28.16 -46.04 -8.57
C ALA A 316 -27.94 -45.31 -7.23
N VAL A 317 -29.00 -45.25 -6.49
CA VAL A 317 -29.16 -44.98 -5.06
C VAL A 317 -28.63 -46.16 -4.24
N ALA A 318 -27.83 -45.92 -3.22
CA ALA A 318 -27.59 -46.83 -2.12
C ALA A 318 -27.82 -46.14 -0.77
N ASP A 319 -28.71 -46.73 0.00
CA ASP A 319 -29.12 -46.41 1.35
C ASP A 319 -27.98 -46.42 2.36
N ALA A 320 -27.98 -45.49 3.31
CA ALA A 320 -27.45 -45.71 4.66
C ALA A 320 -28.00 -44.75 5.70
N ALA A 321 -28.91 -45.28 6.50
CA ALA A 321 -29.08 -45.17 7.95
C ALA A 321 -29.00 -43.86 8.71
N ALA A 322 -30.06 -43.63 9.42
CA ALA A 322 -30.45 -42.72 10.48
C ALA A 322 -29.44 -42.51 11.63
N ALA A 323 -29.39 -41.28 12.14
CA ALA A 323 -28.95 -40.90 13.50
C ALA A 323 -29.97 -39.98 14.19
N PRO A 324 -30.07 -40.00 15.51
CA PRO A 324 -31.26 -39.69 16.24
C PRO A 324 -31.48 -38.21 16.59
N THR A 325 -32.76 -37.85 16.69
CA THR A 325 -33.33 -36.58 17.19
C THR A 325 -33.20 -36.44 18.72
N VAL A 326 -32.88 -35.25 19.20
CA VAL A 326 -33.03 -34.81 20.58
C VAL A 326 -33.98 -33.61 20.64
N PRO A 327 -34.91 -33.55 21.62
CA PRO A 327 -36.08 -32.67 21.62
C PRO A 327 -35.87 -31.30 22.29
N GLY A 328 -36.66 -30.40 21.87
CA GLY A 328 -37.11 -29.08 22.19
C GLY A 328 -36.89 -28.46 23.58
N GLY A 329 -36.65 -27.15 23.54
CA GLY A 329 -36.82 -26.19 24.62
C GLY A 329 -37.26 -24.82 24.05
N PRO A 330 -37.92 -23.93 24.82
CA PRO A 330 -39.04 -23.15 24.34
C PRO A 330 -38.74 -21.79 23.75
N SER A 331 -39.67 -21.38 22.90
CA SER A 331 -39.90 -20.07 22.27
C SER A 331 -39.92 -18.92 23.29
N ALA A 332 -39.19 -17.84 23.02
CA ALA A 332 -39.40 -16.51 23.59
C ALA A 332 -39.56 -15.48 22.48
N THR A 333 -40.75 -14.89 22.46
CA THR A 333 -41.19 -13.84 21.54
C THR A 333 -40.70 -12.48 21.98
N GLY A 334 -40.39 -11.59 21.01
CA GLY A 334 -40.51 -10.15 21.14
C GLY A 334 -39.19 -9.37 21.10
N GLY A 335 -38.76 -8.92 19.91
CA GLY A 335 -37.76 -7.85 19.72
C GLY A 335 -38.35 -6.69 18.93
N PRO A 336 -37.88 -5.45 19.16
CA PRO A 336 -38.45 -4.24 18.53
C PRO A 336 -38.03 -4.07 17.06
N PRO A 337 -38.74 -3.22 16.28
CA PRO A 337 -38.55 -3.10 14.84
C PRO A 337 -37.48 -2.09 14.48
N GLY A 338 -36.73 -2.39 13.43
CA GLY A 338 -36.11 -1.39 12.53
C GLY A 338 -34.66 -1.04 12.80
N ALA A 339 -33.73 -1.90 12.36
CA ALA A 339 -32.41 -1.48 11.96
C ALA A 339 -32.27 -1.65 10.44
N PRO A 340 -31.59 -0.74 9.72
CA PRO A 340 -31.41 -0.85 8.28
C PRO A 340 -30.55 -2.09 7.96
N HIS A 341 -30.97 -2.80 6.92
CA HIS A 341 -30.29 -3.99 6.40
C HIS A 341 -28.89 -3.63 5.91
N ASP A 342 -27.89 -3.88 6.74
CA ASP A 342 -26.51 -4.01 6.29
C ASP A 342 -26.39 -5.29 5.44
N GLY A 343 -25.89 -5.11 4.21
CA GLY A 343 -25.61 -6.20 3.29
C GLY A 343 -24.58 -7.19 3.86
N PRO A 344 -24.36 -8.33 3.20
CA PRO A 344 -23.73 -9.50 3.79
C PRO A 344 -22.35 -9.20 4.38
N PHE A 345 -22.13 -9.68 5.60
CA PHE A 345 -20.88 -9.66 6.35
C PHE A 345 -19.66 -9.92 5.42
N ARG A 346 -18.91 -8.87 5.11
CA ARG A 346 -17.61 -9.03 4.47
C ARG A 346 -16.68 -9.67 5.48
N GLN A 347 -16.18 -10.87 5.16
CA GLN A 347 -15.25 -11.64 5.97
C GLN A 347 -14.07 -10.79 6.44
N ALA A 348 -13.57 -11.03 7.65
CA ALA A 348 -12.47 -10.31 8.30
C ALA A 348 -11.13 -10.38 7.56
N GLY A 349 -11.06 -10.70 6.28
CA GLY A 349 -9.89 -10.80 5.42
C GLY A 349 -10.10 -10.22 4.01
N GLY A 350 -11.19 -9.47 3.78
CA GLY A 350 -11.47 -8.90 2.45
C GLY A 350 -10.47 -7.80 2.02
N PRO A 351 -10.45 -7.44 0.70
CA PRO A 351 -9.57 -6.43 0.15
C PRO A 351 -9.80 -5.06 0.81
N ALA A 352 -8.81 -4.15 0.67
CA ALA A 352 -8.95 -2.77 1.11
C ALA A 352 -10.00 -2.03 0.28
N PHE A 353 -10.72 -1.09 0.91
CA PHE A 353 -11.76 -0.29 0.25
C PHE A 353 -11.97 1.05 0.93
N PHE A 354 -12.57 2.00 0.20
CA PHE A 354 -13.02 3.27 0.75
C PHE A 354 -14.46 3.17 1.27
N ARG A 355 -14.71 3.78 2.44
CA ARG A 355 -16.03 3.99 3.02
C ARG A 355 -16.39 5.47 2.83
N ALA A 356 -17.62 5.77 2.46
CA ALA A 356 -18.03 7.13 2.09
C ALA A 356 -18.42 7.98 3.30
N ASP A 357 -19.16 7.41 4.26
CA ASP A 357 -19.66 8.14 5.43
C ASP A 357 -19.51 7.29 6.70
N PRO A 358 -18.62 7.70 7.63
CA PRO A 358 -17.58 8.71 7.43
C PRO A 358 -16.57 8.31 6.36
N ARG A 359 -15.89 9.30 5.75
CA ARG A 359 -14.87 9.01 4.73
C ARG A 359 -13.64 8.38 5.37
N GLU A 360 -13.48 7.09 5.15
CA GLU A 360 -12.42 6.27 5.70
C GLU A 360 -11.81 5.37 4.63
N PHE A 361 -10.57 4.99 4.83
CA PHE A 361 -9.93 3.93 4.09
C PHE A 361 -9.73 2.72 5.00
N VAL A 362 -10.47 1.66 4.72
CA VAL A 362 -10.38 0.37 5.40
C VAL A 362 -9.27 -0.42 4.73
N THR A 363 -8.13 -0.55 5.40
CA THR A 363 -6.94 -1.17 4.82
C THR A 363 -7.06 -2.71 4.82
N ALA A 364 -6.16 -3.40 4.12
CA ALA A 364 -5.95 -4.83 4.28
C ALA A 364 -4.88 -5.15 5.35
N ASP A 365 -4.41 -4.15 6.09
CA ASP A 365 -3.36 -4.31 7.10
C ASP A 365 -3.97 -4.56 8.49
N ARG A 366 -3.27 -5.36 9.28
CA ARG A 366 -3.57 -5.64 10.69
C ARG A 366 -2.63 -4.83 11.57
N GLY A 367 -3.14 -4.27 12.65
CA GLY A 367 -2.34 -3.50 13.60
C GLY A 367 -2.99 -3.39 14.96
N ARG A 368 -2.26 -2.80 15.89
CA ARG A 368 -2.70 -2.52 17.25
C ARG A 368 -2.41 -1.05 17.58
N LEU A 369 -3.34 -0.41 18.27
CA LEU A 369 -3.17 0.92 18.83
C LEU A 369 -2.89 0.82 20.34
N GLU A 370 -1.85 1.51 20.77
CA GLU A 370 -1.48 1.68 22.18
C GLU A 370 -1.63 3.15 22.55
N THR A 371 -2.30 3.44 23.66
CA THR A 371 -2.33 4.81 24.20
C THR A 371 -1.05 5.06 25.00
N LEU A 372 -0.32 6.10 24.63
CA LEU A 372 0.89 6.52 25.31
C LEU A 372 0.55 7.33 26.57
N PRO A 373 1.50 7.49 27.53
CA PRO A 373 1.27 8.27 28.75
C PRO A 373 0.88 9.73 28.53
N ASP A 374 1.24 10.30 27.39
CA ASP A 374 0.85 11.66 26.97
C ASP A 374 -0.53 11.75 26.31
N GLY A 375 -1.27 10.63 26.26
CA GLY A 375 -2.58 10.52 25.64
C GLY A 375 -2.54 10.34 24.12
N SER A 376 -1.37 10.39 23.49
CA SER A 376 -1.25 10.12 22.05
C SER A 376 -1.39 8.63 21.74
N ALA A 377 -1.80 8.30 20.51
CA ALA A 377 -1.92 6.92 20.06
C ALA A 377 -0.68 6.50 19.26
N ARG A 378 -0.19 5.28 19.53
CA ARG A 378 0.87 4.65 18.75
C ARG A 378 0.35 3.43 18.01
N LEU A 379 0.43 3.45 16.70
CA LEU A 379 0.12 2.32 15.84
C LEU A 379 1.33 1.38 15.70
N THR A 380 1.12 0.12 15.98
CA THR A 380 2.00 -0.99 15.62
C THR A 380 1.37 -1.74 14.45
N VAL A 381 2.02 -1.73 13.27
CA VAL A 381 1.56 -2.49 12.10
C VAL A 381 2.11 -3.90 12.20
N LEU A 382 1.23 -4.87 12.31
CA LEU A 382 1.58 -6.28 12.51
C LEU A 382 1.78 -7.01 11.18
N GLY A 383 0.92 -6.79 10.17
CA GLY A 383 1.00 -7.49 8.90
C GLY A 383 -0.16 -7.15 7.99
N ARG A 384 -0.33 -7.98 6.95
CA ARG A 384 -1.51 -7.92 6.09
C ARG A 384 -2.47 -9.04 6.47
N LEU A 385 -3.75 -8.75 6.42
CA LEU A 385 -4.80 -9.74 6.66
C LEU A 385 -4.88 -10.81 5.58
N ASP A 386 -4.51 -10.45 4.35
CA ASP A 386 -4.46 -11.34 3.18
C ASP A 386 -3.15 -12.15 3.10
N ASP A 387 -2.12 -11.81 3.90
CA ASP A 387 -0.90 -12.61 4.03
C ASP A 387 -1.00 -13.69 5.13
N LEU A 388 -2.05 -13.66 5.98
CA LEU A 388 -2.22 -14.66 7.03
C LEU A 388 -2.32 -16.08 6.43
N ILE A 389 -1.49 -16.98 6.94
CA ILE A 389 -1.48 -18.39 6.54
C ILE A 389 -2.47 -19.14 7.42
N VAL A 390 -3.47 -19.78 6.81
CA VAL A 390 -4.41 -20.62 7.54
C VAL A 390 -3.93 -22.07 7.43
N THR A 391 -3.37 -22.61 8.51
CA THR A 391 -2.84 -23.96 8.60
C THR A 391 -3.57 -24.76 9.69
N GLY A 392 -4.27 -25.82 9.33
CA GLY A 392 -5.05 -26.62 10.28
C GLY A 392 -6.09 -25.80 11.08
N GLY A 393 -6.68 -24.74 10.47
CA GLY A 393 -7.62 -23.84 11.14
C GLY A 393 -6.97 -22.73 12.00
N ILE A 394 -5.66 -22.76 12.18
CA ILE A 394 -4.89 -21.75 12.92
C ILE A 394 -4.42 -20.66 11.95
N LYS A 395 -4.57 -19.39 12.33
CA LYS A 395 -4.08 -18.25 11.59
C LYS A 395 -2.66 -17.91 12.04
N VAL A 396 -1.69 -18.07 11.15
CA VAL A 396 -0.27 -17.77 11.37
C VAL A 396 0.08 -16.47 10.67
N ASP A 397 0.62 -15.49 11.42
CA ASP A 397 1.19 -14.29 10.82
C ASP A 397 2.60 -14.60 10.32
N PRO A 398 2.86 -14.50 9.00
CA PRO A 398 4.19 -14.75 8.46
C PRO A 398 5.29 -13.90 9.09
N ARG A 399 4.97 -12.69 9.52
CA ARG A 399 5.96 -11.75 10.10
C ARG A 399 6.44 -12.17 11.48
N GLU A 400 5.58 -12.76 12.28
CA GLU A 400 5.97 -13.31 13.58
C GLU A 400 7.00 -14.42 13.39
N VAL A 401 6.79 -15.28 12.41
CA VAL A 401 7.72 -16.36 12.06
C VAL A 401 9.01 -15.81 11.45
N GLU A 402 8.92 -14.80 10.55
CA GLU A 402 10.07 -14.12 9.97
C GLU A 402 10.96 -13.47 11.05
N GLN A 403 10.37 -12.84 12.06
CA GLN A 403 11.12 -12.21 13.16
C GLN A 403 11.94 -13.24 13.95
N VAL A 404 11.34 -14.40 14.24
CA VAL A 404 12.06 -15.49 14.91
C VAL A 404 13.21 -15.99 14.05
N LEU A 405 12.97 -16.22 12.75
CA LEU A 405 14.01 -16.70 11.83
C LEU A 405 15.17 -15.70 11.69
N VAL A 406 14.89 -14.41 11.59
CA VAL A 406 15.92 -13.35 11.48
C VAL A 406 16.71 -13.19 12.79
N ALA A 407 16.15 -13.56 13.93
CA ALA A 407 16.85 -13.58 15.21
C ALA A 407 17.84 -14.75 15.35
N LEU A 408 17.74 -15.80 14.49
CA LEU A 408 18.66 -16.93 14.51
C LEU A 408 20.04 -16.54 13.98
N PRO A 409 21.13 -17.15 14.51
CA PRO A 409 22.49 -16.84 14.10
C PRO A 409 22.70 -17.02 12.60
N GLY A 410 23.31 -16.04 11.95
CA GLY A 410 23.69 -16.09 10.54
C GLY A 410 22.56 -15.79 9.54
N VAL A 411 21.31 -15.61 9.96
CA VAL A 411 20.20 -15.24 9.08
C VAL A 411 20.17 -13.72 8.88
N ALA A 412 20.29 -13.26 7.63
CA ALA A 412 20.19 -11.83 7.29
C ALA A 412 18.76 -11.41 6.96
N ARG A 413 18.00 -12.26 6.25
CA ARG A 413 16.61 -12.01 5.87
C ARG A 413 15.82 -13.32 5.82
N ALA A 414 14.53 -13.22 6.05
CA ALA A 414 13.59 -14.33 5.91
C ALA A 414 12.32 -13.86 5.21
N CYS A 415 11.68 -14.76 4.49
CA CYS A 415 10.34 -14.59 3.95
C CYS A 415 9.55 -15.87 4.18
N VAL A 416 8.40 -15.76 4.84
CA VAL A 416 7.53 -16.88 5.19
C VAL A 416 6.26 -16.82 4.34
N VAL A 417 5.88 -17.94 3.76
CA VAL A 417 4.70 -18.05 2.90
C VAL A 417 3.91 -19.31 3.22
N GLY A 418 2.63 -19.32 2.87
CA GLY A 418 1.81 -20.53 2.86
C GLY A 418 1.89 -21.18 1.48
N VAL A 419 2.06 -22.49 1.45
CA VAL A 419 1.93 -23.29 0.23
C VAL A 419 0.83 -24.33 0.42
N PRO A 420 0.15 -24.78 -0.65
CA PRO A 420 -0.88 -25.82 -0.54
C PRO A 420 -0.35 -27.06 0.17
N ASP A 421 -1.14 -27.64 1.07
CA ASP A 421 -0.82 -28.85 1.84
C ASP A 421 -2.09 -29.70 2.00
N GLU A 422 -2.01 -30.99 1.69
CA GLU A 422 -3.17 -31.89 1.68
C GLU A 422 -3.76 -32.15 3.08
N VAL A 423 -2.92 -32.05 4.13
CA VAL A 423 -3.34 -32.31 5.52
C VAL A 423 -3.82 -31.06 6.24
N TRP A 424 -3.11 -29.96 6.02
CA TRP A 424 -3.31 -28.71 6.78
C TRP A 424 -4.00 -27.60 5.98
N GLY A 425 -4.34 -27.85 4.69
CA GLY A 425 -4.83 -26.85 3.74
C GLY A 425 -3.71 -25.93 3.25
N SER A 426 -2.88 -25.44 4.18
CA SER A 426 -1.64 -24.71 3.85
C SER A 426 -0.54 -25.12 4.81
N ALA A 427 0.68 -25.31 4.32
CA ALA A 427 1.89 -25.46 5.13
C ALA A 427 2.64 -24.12 5.22
N VAL A 428 3.10 -23.78 6.42
CA VAL A 428 4.00 -22.66 6.64
C VAL A 428 5.40 -23.06 6.17
N VAL A 429 5.99 -22.31 5.23
CA VAL A 429 7.35 -22.53 4.71
C VAL A 429 8.16 -21.25 4.68
N ALA A 430 9.48 -21.32 4.72
CA ALA A 430 10.34 -20.15 4.81
C ALA A 430 11.51 -20.22 3.82
N ALA A 431 11.79 -19.12 3.13
CA ALA A 431 13.04 -18.88 2.44
C ALA A 431 13.92 -17.92 3.28
N VAL A 432 15.18 -18.27 3.48
CA VAL A 432 16.12 -17.48 4.28
C VAL A 432 17.38 -17.11 3.48
N VAL A 433 17.88 -15.90 3.71
CA VAL A 433 19.12 -15.41 3.09
C VAL A 433 20.20 -15.38 4.15
N PRO A 434 21.38 -15.97 3.91
CA PRO A 434 22.50 -15.92 4.84
C PRO A 434 23.07 -14.52 4.97
N GLY A 435 23.59 -14.20 6.16
CA GLY A 435 24.46 -13.05 6.37
C GLY A 435 25.83 -13.23 5.71
N ALA A 436 26.57 -12.15 5.57
CA ALA A 436 27.89 -12.19 4.94
C ALA A 436 28.80 -13.22 5.62
N GLY A 437 29.28 -14.18 4.84
CA GLY A 437 30.18 -15.25 5.32
C GLY A 437 29.49 -16.37 6.11
N ALA A 438 28.19 -16.29 6.37
CA ALA A 438 27.45 -17.34 7.06
C ALA A 438 27.15 -18.53 6.11
N ARG A 439 27.28 -19.72 6.64
CA ARG A 439 26.79 -20.95 6.01
C ARG A 439 25.59 -21.42 6.83
N LEU A 440 24.47 -21.58 6.18
CA LEU A 440 23.22 -22.02 6.81
C LEU A 440 22.78 -23.35 6.23
N ASP A 441 22.18 -24.17 7.08
CA ASP A 441 21.47 -25.38 6.70
C ASP A 441 19.98 -25.21 7.01
N GLY A 442 19.11 -25.57 6.06
CA GLY A 442 17.66 -25.37 6.20
C GLY A 442 17.03 -26.27 7.27
N GLU A 443 17.52 -27.50 7.43
CA GLU A 443 17.01 -28.41 8.45
C GLU A 443 17.45 -28.01 9.85
N GLU A 444 18.70 -27.54 10.00
CA GLU A 444 19.20 -26.99 11.26
C GLU A 444 18.37 -25.75 11.68
N LEU A 445 18.15 -24.82 10.75
CA LEU A 445 17.33 -23.64 11.00
C LEU A 445 15.87 -24.01 11.37
N ARG A 446 15.31 -25.02 10.70
CA ARG A 446 13.98 -25.56 11.03
C ARG A 446 13.93 -26.10 12.47
N GLY A 447 14.98 -26.84 12.85
CA GLY A 447 15.14 -27.35 14.21
C GLY A 447 15.22 -26.23 15.25
N LEU A 448 16.04 -25.20 14.99
CA LEU A 448 16.17 -24.03 15.86
C LEU A 448 14.88 -23.21 15.97
N ALA A 449 14.17 -23.02 14.84
CA ALA A 449 12.90 -22.30 14.83
C ALA A 449 11.82 -23.00 15.68
N ARG A 450 11.78 -24.32 15.70
CA ARG A 450 10.85 -25.12 16.54
C ARG A 450 11.06 -24.97 18.04
N ALA A 451 12.22 -24.52 18.47
CA ALA A 451 12.47 -24.23 19.89
C ALA A 451 11.80 -22.92 20.35
N HIS A 452 11.41 -22.06 19.40
CA HIS A 452 10.85 -20.72 19.68
C HIS A 452 9.43 -20.55 19.12
N LEU A 453 8.95 -21.46 18.29
CA LEU A 453 7.64 -21.43 17.64
C LEU A 453 6.86 -22.71 17.95
N ASP A 454 5.56 -22.57 18.18
CA ASP A 454 4.68 -23.73 18.35
C ASP A 454 4.51 -24.51 17.03
N GLY A 455 3.85 -25.69 17.10
CA GLY A 455 3.73 -26.61 15.99
C GLY A 455 3.10 -26.04 14.72
N ALA A 456 2.15 -25.13 14.84
CA ALA A 456 1.46 -24.48 13.71
C ALA A 456 2.31 -23.35 13.09
N HIS A 457 3.02 -22.59 13.92
CA HIS A 457 3.87 -21.48 13.50
C HIS A 457 5.23 -21.96 13.01
N ALA A 458 5.69 -23.14 13.40
CA ALA A 458 7.00 -23.67 12.99
C ALA A 458 7.00 -24.01 11.49
N PRO A 459 7.94 -23.47 10.69
CA PRO A 459 8.03 -23.79 9.27
C PRO A 459 8.19 -25.30 9.03
N LYS A 460 7.43 -25.85 8.09
CA LYS A 460 7.54 -27.27 7.68
C LYS A 460 8.79 -27.51 6.83
N ARG A 461 9.17 -26.50 6.02
CA ARG A 461 10.38 -26.50 5.19
C ARG A 461 11.06 -25.13 5.29
N VAL A 462 12.41 -25.13 5.30
CA VAL A 462 13.23 -23.92 5.24
C VAL A 462 14.21 -24.09 4.09
N LEU A 463 14.18 -23.16 3.12
CA LEU A 463 15.13 -23.11 2.01
C LEU A 463 16.12 -21.99 2.22
N VAL A 464 17.41 -22.27 2.04
CA VAL A 464 18.46 -21.25 2.01
C VAL A 464 18.63 -20.78 0.57
N VAL A 465 18.43 -19.49 0.35
CA VAL A 465 18.49 -18.86 -0.98
C VAL A 465 19.51 -17.73 -1.01
N PRO A 466 20.16 -17.45 -2.16
CA PRO A 466 21.16 -16.38 -2.25
C PRO A 466 20.55 -15.00 -2.07
N ASP A 467 19.31 -14.79 -2.50
CA ASP A 467 18.53 -13.55 -2.32
C ASP A 467 17.02 -13.83 -2.42
N LEU A 468 16.20 -12.92 -1.88
CA LEU A 468 14.75 -12.96 -2.01
C LEU A 468 14.31 -12.18 -3.25
N PRO A 469 13.38 -12.72 -4.07
CA PRO A 469 12.83 -12.00 -5.21
C PRO A 469 12.10 -10.74 -4.74
N LEU A 470 12.28 -9.64 -5.48
CA LEU A 470 11.71 -8.36 -5.16
C LEU A 470 10.65 -7.97 -6.18
N ARG A 471 9.56 -7.36 -5.69
CA ARG A 471 8.49 -6.76 -6.48
C ARG A 471 8.47 -5.25 -6.25
N GLY A 472 8.73 -4.47 -7.30
CA GLY A 472 8.84 -3.02 -7.18
C GLY A 472 9.98 -2.58 -6.25
N PRO A 473 10.02 -1.34 -5.81
CA PRO A 473 11.12 -0.84 -5.00
C PRO A 473 11.13 -1.50 -3.60
N GLY A 474 11.97 -2.54 -3.45
CA GLY A 474 12.34 -3.12 -2.16
C GLY A 474 11.31 -4.01 -1.45
N LYS A 475 10.19 -4.37 -2.08
CA LYS A 475 9.20 -5.30 -1.52
C LYS A 475 9.52 -6.73 -1.92
N THR A 476 9.55 -7.66 -0.96
CA THR A 476 9.69 -9.09 -1.26
C THR A 476 8.46 -9.61 -2.04
N ASP A 477 8.69 -10.34 -3.11
CA ASP A 477 7.64 -11.02 -3.88
C ASP A 477 7.32 -12.37 -3.24
N ARG A 478 6.33 -12.40 -2.35
CA ARG A 478 5.91 -13.62 -1.65
C ARG A 478 5.42 -14.72 -2.61
N ARG A 479 4.82 -14.35 -3.76
CA ARG A 479 4.38 -15.34 -4.76
C ARG A 479 5.56 -16.02 -5.43
N ALA A 480 6.58 -15.26 -5.82
CA ALA A 480 7.80 -15.81 -6.37
C ALA A 480 8.56 -16.66 -5.33
N VAL A 481 8.49 -16.30 -4.03
CA VAL A 481 9.02 -17.14 -2.95
C VAL A 481 8.24 -18.44 -2.81
N ALA A 482 6.90 -18.42 -2.88
CA ALA A 482 6.08 -19.62 -2.80
C ALA A 482 6.42 -20.62 -3.93
N ALA A 483 6.68 -20.12 -5.15
CA ALA A 483 7.06 -20.95 -6.29
C ALA A 483 8.37 -21.74 -6.07
N PHE A 484 9.28 -21.31 -5.18
CA PHE A 484 10.46 -22.09 -4.82
C PHE A 484 10.10 -23.44 -4.17
N PHE A 485 8.91 -23.54 -3.58
CA PHE A 485 8.45 -24.71 -2.85
C PHE A 485 7.52 -25.62 -3.66
N GLU A 486 7.01 -25.13 -4.79
CA GLU A 486 6.15 -25.92 -5.70
C GLU A 486 6.98 -26.82 -6.63
N SER A 487 8.27 -26.50 -6.80
CA SER A 487 9.18 -27.20 -7.72
C SER A 487 10.05 -28.26 -7.03
N VAL A 488 9.82 -28.57 -5.75
CA VAL A 488 10.64 -29.51 -4.95
C VAL A 488 9.78 -30.60 -4.33
#